data_b33b872b39fce69fba16e901d7e8590a
#
_entry.id   b33b872b39fce69fba16e901d7e8590a
#
_cell.length_a   1.000
_cell.length_b   1.000
_cell.length_c   1.000
_cell.angle_alpha   90.00
_cell.angle_beta   90.00
_cell.angle_gamma   90.00
#
_symmetry.space_group_name_H-M   'P 1'
#
loop_
_entity.id
_entity.type
_entity.pdbx_description
1 polymer ?
#
loop_
_entity_poly.entity_id
_entity_poly.type
_entity_poly.pdbx_seq_one_letter_code
_entity_poly.pdbx_strand_id
1 'polypeptide(L)'
;MPQATPADEPAAADPSDRASAGSSGASEYAHLAPLFDKLAALAPDHPERPALRAELITGYLPVVVHIARRFAGRGEPVDDLEQAGTVGLLNAVDRFEPDRGVDFLSYAVPTITGEIRRHFRDRTWAMRVPRRLKDLQGTINAAVGPLSQELGRAPRPTEIAQRLGMPVEEVLEGLDAQQAYRSSSLDELVNGA
;
A
#
# COMPACT_ATOMS: atom_id res chain seq x y z
N MET A 1 -22.44 -35.86 31.31
CA MET A 1 -22.67 -34.55 30.69
C MET A 1 -21.41 -33.72 30.86
N PRO A 2 -20.50 -33.62 29.88
CA PRO A 2 -19.37 -32.70 29.93
C PRO A 2 -19.82 -31.34 29.36
N GLN A 3 -19.50 -30.27 30.08
CA GLN A 3 -19.76 -28.89 29.74
C GLN A 3 -18.85 -28.45 28.61
N ALA A 4 -19.43 -27.80 27.59
CA ALA A 4 -18.74 -27.18 26.48
C ALA A 4 -18.03 -25.91 26.94
N THR A 5 -16.75 -25.78 26.65
CA THR A 5 -15.94 -24.56 26.79
C THR A 5 -16.29 -23.63 25.63
N PRO A 6 -16.55 -22.34 25.85
CA PRO A 6 -16.77 -21.40 24.76
C PRO A 6 -15.49 -21.10 24.00
N ALA A 7 -15.62 -21.04 22.68
CA ALA A 7 -14.59 -20.70 21.72
C ALA A 7 -14.00 -19.29 21.98
N ASP A 8 -12.68 -19.23 21.88
CA ASP A 8 -11.87 -18.02 21.94
C ASP A 8 -12.17 -17.13 20.70
N GLU A 9 -12.82 -16.03 20.92
CA GLU A 9 -13.16 -15.03 19.92
C GLU A 9 -11.90 -14.16 19.70
N PRO A 10 -11.42 -13.93 18.46
CA PRO A 10 -10.24 -13.10 18.23
C PRO A 10 -10.55 -11.66 18.67
N ALA A 11 -9.74 -11.15 19.60
CA ALA A 11 -9.81 -9.82 20.16
C ALA A 11 -9.91 -8.76 19.07
N ALA A 12 -11.03 -8.06 19.04
CA ALA A 12 -11.25 -6.88 18.23
C ALA A 12 -10.22 -5.81 18.63
N ALA A 13 -9.46 -5.31 17.66
CA ALA A 13 -8.51 -4.23 17.86
C ALA A 13 -9.24 -3.01 18.46
N ASP A 14 -8.71 -2.51 19.58
CA ASP A 14 -9.24 -1.42 20.38
C ASP A 14 -9.44 -0.16 19.50
N PRO A 15 -10.65 0.41 19.45
CA PRO A 15 -10.91 1.63 18.70
C PRO A 15 -10.18 2.87 19.23
N SER A 16 -9.60 2.82 20.44
CA SER A 16 -8.85 3.91 21.05
C SER A 16 -7.50 4.17 20.37
N ASP A 17 -6.87 3.16 19.74
CA ASP A 17 -5.61 3.31 19.01
C ASP A 17 -5.77 4.05 17.66
N ARG A 18 -6.99 4.08 17.11
CA ARG A 18 -7.29 4.83 15.87
C ARG A 18 -7.52 6.33 16.12
N ALA A 19 -7.94 6.70 17.32
CA ALA A 19 -8.23 8.08 17.68
C ALA A 19 -6.99 8.88 18.08
N SER A 20 -5.97 8.24 18.66
CA SER A 20 -4.75 8.93 19.12
C SER A 20 -3.77 9.29 17.99
N ALA A 21 -3.73 8.52 16.90
CA ALA A 21 -2.90 8.80 15.73
C ALA A 21 -3.42 9.99 14.88
N GLY A 22 -4.72 10.25 14.91
CA GLY A 22 -5.36 11.34 14.15
C GLY A 22 -5.18 12.73 14.76
N SER A 23 -5.14 12.85 16.09
CA SER A 23 -5.13 14.16 16.74
C SER A 23 -3.72 14.80 16.81
N SER A 24 -2.66 14.02 16.88
CA SER A 24 -1.28 14.52 16.90
C SER A 24 -0.84 15.05 15.54
N GLY A 25 -1.20 14.39 14.45
CA GLY A 25 -0.86 14.82 13.10
C GLY A 25 -1.60 16.10 12.66
N ALA A 26 -2.88 16.26 13.05
CA ALA A 26 -3.65 17.46 12.73
C ALA A 26 -3.07 18.73 13.36
N SER A 27 -2.47 18.61 14.55
CA SER A 27 -1.81 19.74 15.25
C SER A 27 -0.51 20.17 14.55
N GLU A 28 0.26 19.23 14.03
CA GLU A 28 1.55 19.51 13.36
C GLU A 28 1.37 20.34 12.08
N TYR A 29 0.32 20.04 11.29
CA TYR A 29 0.03 20.70 10.01
C TYR A 29 -1.00 21.82 10.11
N ALA A 30 -1.46 22.20 11.31
CA ALA A 30 -2.48 23.23 11.51
C ALA A 30 -2.11 24.58 10.90
N HIS A 31 -0.81 24.91 10.84
CA HIS A 31 -0.31 26.14 10.23
C HIS A 31 -0.50 26.22 8.71
N LEU A 32 -0.72 25.08 8.03
CA LEU A 32 -0.94 25.03 6.58
C LEU A 32 -2.43 25.18 6.21
N ALA A 33 -3.34 24.89 7.13
CA ALA A 33 -4.78 24.99 6.85
C ALA A 33 -5.22 26.37 6.30
N PRO A 34 -4.77 27.51 6.86
CA PRO A 34 -5.15 28.83 6.35
C PRO A 34 -4.67 29.12 4.91
N LEU A 35 -3.68 28.37 4.41
CA LEU A 35 -3.19 28.54 3.05
C LEU A 35 -4.19 28.00 2.02
N PHE A 36 -4.99 27.00 2.37
CA PHE A 36 -6.08 26.52 1.50
C PHE A 36 -7.16 27.58 1.34
N ASP A 37 -7.54 28.27 2.42
CA ASP A 37 -8.53 29.34 2.35
C ASP A 37 -8.03 30.50 1.48
N LYS A 38 -6.74 30.87 1.64
CA LYS A 38 -6.11 31.86 0.77
C LYS A 38 -6.09 31.42 -0.69
N LEU A 39 -5.72 30.16 -0.95
CA LEU A 39 -5.67 29.61 -2.30
C LEU A 39 -7.05 29.58 -2.95
N ALA A 40 -8.10 29.25 -2.20
CA ALA A 40 -9.49 29.22 -2.66
C ALA A 40 -10.03 30.63 -2.96
N ALA A 41 -9.62 31.65 -2.21
CA ALA A 41 -10.04 33.04 -2.40
C ALA A 41 -9.41 33.70 -3.62
N LEU A 42 -8.31 33.20 -4.17
CA LEU A 42 -7.61 33.76 -5.32
C LEU A 42 -8.23 33.32 -6.65
N ALA A 43 -8.27 34.23 -7.61
CA ALA A 43 -8.65 33.90 -9.00
C ALA A 43 -7.72 32.81 -9.59
N PRO A 44 -8.19 31.99 -10.55
CA PRO A 44 -7.42 30.87 -11.10
C PRO A 44 -6.07 31.25 -11.70
N ASP A 45 -5.96 32.48 -12.25
CA ASP A 45 -4.79 33.04 -12.90
C ASP A 45 -3.95 33.95 -11.99
N HIS A 46 -4.28 34.03 -10.69
CA HIS A 46 -3.59 34.96 -9.77
C HIS A 46 -2.11 34.52 -9.60
N PRO A 47 -1.14 35.49 -9.67
CA PRO A 47 0.30 35.19 -9.67
C PRO A 47 0.82 34.55 -8.37
N GLU A 48 0.11 34.67 -7.27
CA GLU A 48 0.49 34.06 -5.98
C GLU A 48 0.07 32.57 -5.84
N ARG A 49 -0.88 32.08 -6.67
CA ARG A 49 -1.36 30.70 -6.58
C ARG A 49 -0.25 29.66 -6.68
N PRO A 50 0.72 29.75 -7.63
CA PRO A 50 1.81 28.77 -7.71
C PRO A 50 2.67 28.71 -6.46
N ALA A 51 2.93 29.85 -5.82
CA ALA A 51 3.73 29.93 -4.59
C ALA A 51 3.01 29.28 -3.41
N LEU A 52 1.72 29.61 -3.20
CA LEU A 52 0.91 28.99 -2.14
C LEU A 52 0.75 27.47 -2.35
N ARG A 53 0.53 27.06 -3.60
CA ARG A 53 0.47 25.63 -3.94
C ARG A 53 1.78 24.91 -3.62
N ALA A 54 2.92 25.49 -3.98
CA ALA A 54 4.24 24.93 -3.69
C ALA A 54 4.49 24.84 -2.17
N GLU A 55 4.10 25.84 -1.40
CA GLU A 55 4.21 25.85 0.06
C GLU A 55 3.37 24.72 0.70
N LEU A 56 2.12 24.54 0.27
CA LEU A 56 1.27 23.44 0.72
C LEU A 56 1.88 22.08 0.39
N ILE A 57 2.33 21.87 -0.84
CA ILE A 57 2.95 20.61 -1.25
C ILE A 57 4.17 20.33 -0.41
N THR A 58 5.09 21.28 -0.27
CA THR A 58 6.31 21.13 0.52
C THR A 58 6.01 20.83 1.99
N GLY A 59 5.04 21.53 2.56
CA GLY A 59 4.64 21.34 3.94
C GLY A 59 4.07 19.95 4.22
N TYR A 60 3.36 19.33 3.27
CA TYR A 60 2.79 17.99 3.44
C TYR A 60 3.66 16.85 2.90
N LEU A 61 4.83 17.11 2.29
CA LEU A 61 5.75 16.04 1.84
C LEU A 61 6.10 15.01 2.93
N PRO A 62 6.31 15.38 4.22
CA PRO A 62 6.58 14.39 5.26
C PRO A 62 5.48 13.33 5.42
N VAL A 63 4.23 13.70 5.14
CA VAL A 63 3.09 12.76 5.14
C VAL A 63 3.27 11.70 4.06
N VAL A 64 3.71 12.11 2.86
CA VAL A 64 3.99 11.17 1.74
C VAL A 64 5.07 10.17 2.13
N VAL A 65 6.20 10.67 2.68
CA VAL A 65 7.32 9.83 3.14
C VAL A 65 6.84 8.83 4.19
N HIS A 66 6.04 9.28 5.16
CA HIS A 66 5.49 8.41 6.20
C HIS A 66 4.61 7.31 5.61
N ILE A 67 3.72 7.65 4.66
CA ILE A 67 2.85 6.68 4.01
C ILE A 67 3.67 5.71 3.14
N ALA A 68 4.61 6.20 2.33
CA ALA A 68 5.45 5.37 1.45
C ALA A 68 6.24 4.32 2.23
N ARG A 69 6.82 4.68 3.37
CA ARG A 69 7.55 3.75 4.26
C ARG A 69 6.70 2.58 4.75
N ARG A 70 5.39 2.74 4.92
CA ARG A 70 4.48 1.63 5.30
C ARG A 70 4.31 0.60 4.19
N PHE A 71 4.69 0.95 2.96
CA PHE A 71 4.68 0.07 1.80
C PHE A 71 6.08 -0.46 1.44
N ALA A 72 7.13 -0.07 2.16
CA ALA A 72 8.48 -0.55 1.96
C ALA A 72 8.59 -2.08 2.07
N GLY A 73 9.57 -2.68 1.39
CA GLY A 73 9.81 -4.12 1.41
C GLY A 73 8.81 -4.96 0.61
N ARG A 74 7.97 -4.35 -0.22
CA ARG A 74 6.98 -5.03 -1.07
C ARG A 74 7.41 -5.15 -2.55
N GLY A 75 8.72 -5.08 -2.81
CA GLY A 75 9.28 -5.28 -4.15
C GLY A 75 9.43 -4.00 -4.98
N GLU A 76 9.15 -2.83 -4.39
CA GLU A 76 9.36 -1.53 -5.04
C GLU A 76 10.30 -0.67 -4.20
N PRO A 77 11.21 0.11 -4.83
CA PRO A 77 12.07 1.07 -4.15
C PRO A 77 11.23 2.12 -3.41
N VAL A 78 11.66 2.52 -2.21
CA VAL A 78 10.93 3.52 -1.40
C VAL A 78 10.83 4.84 -2.13
N ASP A 79 11.88 5.25 -2.85
CA ASP A 79 11.93 6.48 -3.63
C ASP A 79 10.85 6.51 -4.74
N ASP A 80 10.61 5.38 -5.40
CA ASP A 80 9.55 5.27 -6.41
C ASP A 80 8.15 5.38 -5.76
N LEU A 81 8.00 4.83 -4.55
CA LEU A 81 6.76 4.95 -3.77
C LEU A 81 6.53 6.37 -3.28
N GLU A 82 7.60 7.09 -2.89
CA GLU A 82 7.54 8.50 -2.52
C GLU A 82 7.15 9.37 -3.73
N GLN A 83 7.69 9.09 -4.91
CA GLN A 83 7.30 9.79 -6.14
C GLN A 83 5.82 9.55 -6.48
N ALA A 84 5.37 8.29 -6.43
CA ALA A 84 3.97 7.96 -6.66
C ALA A 84 3.05 8.63 -5.62
N GLY A 85 3.44 8.61 -4.35
CA GLY A 85 2.73 9.29 -3.27
C GLY A 85 2.69 10.80 -3.46
N THR A 86 3.78 11.41 -3.98
CA THR A 86 3.85 12.84 -4.30
C THR A 86 2.84 13.22 -5.38
N VAL A 87 2.65 12.38 -6.40
CA VAL A 87 1.58 12.60 -7.40
C VAL A 87 0.21 12.60 -6.71
N GLY A 88 -0.01 11.70 -5.76
CA GLY A 88 -1.24 11.66 -4.94
C GLY A 88 -1.44 12.95 -4.12
N LEU A 89 -0.37 13.48 -3.51
CA LEU A 89 -0.39 14.73 -2.77
C LEU A 89 -0.72 15.93 -3.70
N LEU A 90 -0.09 16.01 -4.87
CA LEU A 90 -0.38 17.05 -5.87
C LEU A 90 -1.87 17.05 -6.24
N ASN A 91 -2.42 15.87 -6.55
CA ASN A 91 -3.83 15.70 -6.86
C ASN A 91 -4.73 16.10 -5.69
N ALA A 92 -4.31 15.78 -4.45
CA ALA A 92 -5.07 16.15 -3.25
C ALA A 92 -5.09 17.65 -3.03
N VAL A 93 -3.94 18.35 -3.14
CA VAL A 93 -3.86 19.83 -3.00
C VAL A 93 -4.70 20.52 -4.07
N ASP A 94 -4.63 20.05 -5.31
CA ASP A 94 -5.33 20.69 -6.44
C ASP A 94 -6.87 20.51 -6.39
N ARG A 95 -7.37 19.49 -5.70
CA ARG A 95 -8.80 19.12 -5.66
C ARG A 95 -9.46 19.36 -4.31
N PHE A 96 -8.70 19.78 -3.33
CA PHE A 96 -9.23 20.00 -1.99
C PHE A 96 -10.12 21.25 -1.96
N GLU A 97 -11.29 21.12 -1.38
CA GLU A 97 -12.26 22.18 -1.17
C GLU A 97 -12.43 22.42 0.34
N PRO A 98 -11.88 23.53 0.90
CA PRO A 98 -11.93 23.81 2.34
C PRO A 98 -13.38 23.89 2.89
N ASP A 99 -14.30 24.41 2.08
CA ASP A 99 -15.70 24.65 2.47
C ASP A 99 -16.50 23.37 2.76
N ARG A 100 -15.95 22.18 2.46
CA ARG A 100 -16.62 20.91 2.77
C ARG A 100 -16.54 20.50 4.23
N GLY A 101 -15.84 21.24 5.07
CA GLY A 101 -15.73 20.96 6.52
C GLY A 101 -14.97 19.67 6.87
N VAL A 102 -14.16 19.16 5.93
CA VAL A 102 -13.32 17.97 6.12
C VAL A 102 -11.87 18.43 6.28
N ASP A 103 -11.15 17.86 7.24
CA ASP A 103 -9.71 18.08 7.37
C ASP A 103 -8.94 17.58 6.16
N PHE A 104 -7.91 18.36 5.73
CA PHE A 104 -7.12 18.02 4.55
C PHE A 104 -6.47 16.64 4.63
N LEU A 105 -5.90 16.25 5.77
CA LEU A 105 -5.26 14.95 5.93
C LEU A 105 -6.24 13.80 5.77
N SER A 106 -7.48 13.97 6.21
CA SER A 106 -8.54 12.97 6.04
C SER A 106 -8.86 12.73 4.56
N TYR A 107 -8.67 13.74 3.69
CA TYR A 107 -8.82 13.64 2.25
C TYR A 107 -7.53 13.18 1.55
N ALA A 108 -6.37 13.72 1.97
CA ALA A 108 -5.08 13.48 1.33
C ALA A 108 -4.55 12.06 1.57
N VAL A 109 -4.64 11.52 2.79
CA VAL A 109 -4.10 10.18 3.12
C VAL A 109 -4.68 9.07 2.25
N PRO A 110 -6.01 8.94 2.06
CA PRO A 110 -6.56 7.95 1.13
C PRO A 110 -6.17 8.22 -0.33
N THR A 111 -6.04 9.47 -0.75
CA THR A 111 -5.64 9.86 -2.12
C THR A 111 -4.20 9.45 -2.40
N ILE A 112 -3.26 9.78 -1.50
CA ILE A 112 -1.84 9.39 -1.57
C ILE A 112 -1.70 7.86 -1.57
N THR A 113 -2.40 7.19 -0.65
CA THR A 113 -2.41 5.73 -0.56
C THR A 113 -2.94 5.08 -1.84
N GLY A 114 -3.96 5.69 -2.44
CA GLY A 114 -4.55 5.26 -3.70
C GLY A 114 -3.56 5.29 -4.85
N GLU A 115 -2.77 6.37 -4.99
CA GLU A 115 -1.74 6.49 -6.04
C GLU A 115 -0.58 5.52 -5.81
N ILE A 116 -0.13 5.30 -4.58
CA ILE A 116 0.89 4.27 -4.27
C ILE A 116 0.38 2.88 -4.66
N ARG A 117 -0.88 2.53 -4.32
CA ARG A 117 -1.48 1.24 -4.73
C ARG A 117 -1.63 1.13 -6.24
N ARG A 118 -1.95 2.23 -6.92
CA ARG A 118 -2.00 2.29 -8.38
C ARG A 118 -0.63 2.03 -8.98
N HIS A 119 0.44 2.65 -8.44
CA HIS A 119 1.82 2.41 -8.86
C HIS A 119 2.18 0.91 -8.78
N PHE A 120 1.89 0.24 -7.65
CA PHE A 120 2.09 -1.20 -7.53
C PHE A 120 1.32 -1.98 -8.61
N ARG A 121 0.06 -1.65 -8.82
CA ARG A 121 -0.75 -2.31 -9.84
C ARG A 121 -0.18 -2.13 -11.23
N ASP A 122 0.22 -0.90 -11.59
CA ASP A 122 0.68 -0.56 -12.93
C ASP A 122 2.10 -1.12 -13.18
N ARG A 123 2.98 -1.19 -12.18
CA ARG A 123 4.30 -1.83 -12.26
C ARG A 123 4.25 -3.34 -12.23
N THR A 124 3.39 -3.93 -11.41
CA THR A 124 3.15 -5.38 -11.45
C THR A 124 2.64 -5.83 -12.83
N TRP A 125 2.15 -4.88 -13.65
CA TRP A 125 1.69 -5.12 -15.01
C TRP A 125 2.75 -4.90 -16.08
N ALA A 126 3.95 -4.45 -15.73
CA ALA A 126 5.06 -4.31 -16.70
C ALA A 126 5.48 -5.67 -17.29
N MET A 127 5.28 -6.78 -16.58
CA MET A 127 5.23 -8.12 -17.17
C MET A 127 3.76 -8.54 -17.32
N ARG A 128 3.28 -8.63 -18.53
CA ARG A 128 1.95 -9.19 -18.88
C ARG A 128 1.92 -10.68 -18.52
N VAL A 129 1.68 -10.98 -17.24
CA VAL A 129 1.39 -12.36 -16.86
C VAL A 129 0.00 -12.71 -17.36
N PRO A 130 -0.12 -13.79 -18.09
CA PRO A 130 -1.41 -14.34 -18.51
C PRO A 130 -2.33 -14.50 -17.29
N ARG A 131 -3.61 -14.15 -17.44
CA ARG A 131 -4.61 -14.24 -16.37
C ARG A 131 -4.63 -15.61 -15.71
N ARG A 132 -4.44 -16.67 -16.51
CA ARG A 132 -4.31 -18.05 -16.04
C ARG A 132 -3.24 -18.21 -14.95
N LEU A 133 -2.07 -17.61 -15.13
CA LEU A 133 -0.98 -17.71 -14.14
C LEU A 133 -1.28 -16.92 -12.87
N LYS A 134 -2.02 -15.82 -12.94
CA LYS A 134 -2.49 -15.09 -11.76
C LYS A 134 -3.49 -15.90 -10.94
N ASP A 135 -4.44 -16.52 -11.63
CA ASP A 135 -5.47 -17.36 -11.02
C ASP A 135 -4.83 -18.59 -10.38
N LEU A 136 -3.87 -19.20 -11.06
CA LEU A 136 -3.06 -20.33 -10.57
C LEU A 136 -2.26 -19.95 -9.33
N GLN A 137 -1.60 -18.79 -9.33
CA GLN A 137 -0.84 -18.28 -8.20
C GLN A 137 -1.73 -18.01 -6.98
N GLY A 138 -2.94 -17.45 -7.20
CA GLY A 138 -3.94 -17.29 -6.15
C GLY A 138 -4.32 -18.61 -5.51
N THR A 139 -4.54 -19.65 -6.32
CA THR A 139 -4.89 -21.00 -5.88
C THR A 139 -3.75 -21.66 -5.09
N ILE A 140 -2.51 -21.54 -5.58
CA ILE A 140 -1.32 -22.07 -4.89
C ILE A 140 -1.13 -21.38 -3.52
N ASN A 141 -1.20 -20.05 -3.47
CA ASN A 141 -1.04 -19.29 -2.23
C ASN A 141 -2.11 -19.61 -1.19
N ALA A 142 -3.35 -19.85 -1.61
CA ALA A 142 -4.44 -20.26 -0.73
C ALA A 142 -4.21 -21.65 -0.12
N ALA A 143 -3.53 -22.56 -0.83
CA ALA A 143 -3.23 -23.92 -0.35
C ALA A 143 -1.98 -23.97 0.56
N VAL A 144 -0.98 -23.10 0.34
CA VAL A 144 0.30 -23.12 1.06
C VAL A 144 0.12 -22.86 2.56
N GLY A 145 -0.72 -21.90 2.96
CA GLY A 145 -0.92 -21.56 4.36
C GLY A 145 -1.44 -22.74 5.20
N PRO A 146 -2.61 -23.31 4.89
CA PRO A 146 -3.15 -24.48 5.57
C PRO A 146 -2.21 -25.67 5.54
N LEU A 147 -1.58 -25.94 4.39
CA LEU A 147 -0.67 -27.09 4.24
C LEU A 147 0.60 -26.92 5.07
N SER A 148 1.12 -25.70 5.22
CA SER A 148 2.26 -25.40 6.10
C SER A 148 1.92 -25.65 7.58
N GLN A 149 0.69 -25.33 8.00
CA GLN A 149 0.22 -25.60 9.35
C GLN A 149 0.08 -27.10 9.61
N GLU A 150 -0.47 -27.85 8.65
CA GLU A 150 -0.61 -29.32 8.75
C GLU A 150 0.75 -30.02 8.83
N LEU A 151 1.73 -29.57 8.04
CA LEU A 151 3.05 -30.21 7.93
C LEU A 151 4.07 -29.70 8.96
N GLY A 152 3.82 -28.58 9.62
CA GLY A 152 4.78 -27.92 10.51
C GLY A 152 6.03 -27.35 9.79
N ARG A 153 6.02 -27.31 8.44
CA ARG A 153 7.10 -26.82 7.57
C ARG A 153 6.55 -26.28 6.26
N ALA A 154 7.39 -25.63 5.48
CA ALA A 154 7.02 -25.23 4.12
C ALA A 154 6.71 -26.47 3.25
N PRO A 155 5.57 -26.49 2.53
CA PRO A 155 5.19 -27.60 1.67
C PRO A 155 6.07 -27.66 0.41
N ARG A 156 6.34 -28.88 -0.06
CA ARG A 156 7.03 -29.09 -1.34
C ARG A 156 6.04 -28.93 -2.52
N PRO A 157 6.53 -28.59 -3.73
CA PRO A 157 5.67 -28.47 -4.91
C PRO A 157 4.80 -29.70 -5.17
N THR A 158 5.33 -30.91 -4.91
CA THR A 158 4.59 -32.18 -5.06
C THR A 158 3.43 -32.30 -4.07
N GLU A 159 3.58 -31.80 -2.84
CA GLU A 159 2.54 -31.83 -1.80
C GLU A 159 1.44 -30.81 -2.13
N ILE A 160 1.83 -29.65 -2.68
CA ILE A 160 0.88 -28.64 -3.17
C ILE A 160 0.08 -29.20 -4.35
N ALA A 161 0.76 -29.84 -5.31
CA ALA A 161 0.15 -30.47 -6.47
C ALA A 161 -0.89 -31.53 -6.07
N GLN A 162 -0.53 -32.40 -5.11
CA GLN A 162 -1.42 -33.41 -4.57
C GLN A 162 -2.64 -32.80 -3.87
N ARG A 163 -2.44 -31.73 -3.09
CA ARG A 163 -3.53 -31.02 -2.38
C ARG A 163 -4.51 -30.35 -3.34
N LEU A 164 -4.00 -29.80 -4.44
CA LEU A 164 -4.79 -29.08 -5.43
C LEU A 164 -5.32 -29.96 -6.55
N GLY A 165 -4.89 -31.24 -6.64
CA GLY A 165 -5.29 -32.17 -7.68
C GLY A 165 -4.83 -31.77 -9.08
N MET A 166 -3.66 -31.11 -9.19
CA MET A 166 -3.07 -30.62 -10.43
C MET A 166 -1.68 -31.19 -10.70
N PRO A 167 -1.19 -31.17 -11.96
CA PRO A 167 0.18 -31.58 -12.28
C PRO A 167 1.23 -30.75 -11.55
N VAL A 168 2.34 -31.40 -11.14
CA VAL A 168 3.46 -30.72 -10.46
C VAL A 168 4.07 -29.62 -11.31
N GLU A 169 4.08 -29.82 -12.64
CA GLU A 169 4.57 -28.88 -13.63
C GLU A 169 3.79 -27.57 -13.60
N GLU A 170 2.47 -27.61 -13.40
CA GLU A 170 1.65 -26.40 -13.28
C GLU A 170 1.96 -25.66 -11.96
N VAL A 171 2.20 -26.38 -10.87
CA VAL A 171 2.60 -25.77 -9.60
C VAL A 171 3.96 -25.09 -9.73
N LEU A 172 4.93 -25.75 -10.38
CA LEU A 172 6.25 -25.16 -10.64
C LEU A 172 6.14 -23.91 -11.53
N GLU A 173 5.33 -23.95 -12.61
CA GLU A 173 5.08 -22.79 -13.46
C GLU A 173 4.50 -21.61 -12.64
N GLY A 174 3.57 -21.87 -11.73
CA GLY A 174 2.99 -20.84 -10.84
C GLY A 174 4.00 -20.28 -9.83
N LEU A 175 4.87 -21.10 -9.28
CA LEU A 175 5.92 -20.70 -8.33
C LEU A 175 7.04 -19.92 -9.03
N ASP A 176 7.46 -20.35 -10.23
CA ASP A 176 8.48 -19.65 -11.05
C ASP A 176 7.97 -18.28 -11.50
N ALA A 177 6.69 -18.18 -11.88
CA ALA A 177 6.06 -16.90 -12.15
C ALA A 177 6.12 -15.99 -10.92
N GLN A 178 5.97 -16.50 -9.71
CA GLN A 178 6.10 -15.74 -8.46
C GLN A 178 7.54 -15.26 -8.23
N GLN A 179 8.55 -16.07 -8.54
CA GLN A 179 9.96 -15.71 -8.41
C GLN A 179 10.39 -14.67 -9.44
N ALA A 180 9.89 -14.75 -10.68
CA ALA A 180 10.11 -13.75 -11.71
C ALA A 180 9.51 -12.38 -11.36
N TYR A 181 8.47 -12.34 -10.50
CA TYR A 181 7.92 -11.10 -9.92
C TYR A 181 8.75 -10.52 -8.77
N ARG A 182 9.48 -11.36 -8.07
CA ARG A 182 10.53 -10.93 -7.16
C ARG A 182 11.80 -10.76 -7.98
N SER A 183 11.82 -9.80 -8.91
CA SER A 183 13.07 -9.43 -9.56
C SER A 183 14.02 -9.02 -8.45
N SER A 184 14.97 -9.88 -8.13
CA SER A 184 16.10 -9.54 -7.27
C SER A 184 16.76 -8.35 -7.93
N SER A 185 16.79 -7.20 -7.26
CA SER A 185 17.57 -6.07 -7.70
C SER A 185 19.01 -6.58 -7.88
N LEU A 186 19.62 -6.30 -9.02
CA LEU A 186 21.04 -6.62 -9.24
C LEU A 186 21.93 -6.01 -8.14
N ASP A 187 21.47 -4.95 -7.48
CA ASP A 187 22.14 -4.31 -6.35
C ASP A 187 22.21 -5.20 -5.10
N GLU A 188 21.24 -6.11 -4.89
CA GLU A 188 21.26 -7.03 -3.75
C GLU A 188 22.34 -8.12 -3.91
N LEU A 189 22.68 -8.47 -5.15
CA LEU A 189 23.76 -9.41 -5.46
C LEU A 189 25.16 -8.79 -5.35
N VAL A 190 25.26 -7.46 -5.47
CA VAL A 190 26.55 -6.74 -5.40
C VAL A 190 26.91 -6.38 -3.95
N ASN A 191 25.95 -6.17 -3.07
CA ASN A 191 26.17 -5.78 -1.68
C ASN A 191 26.20 -6.96 -0.68
N GLY A 192 26.09 -8.19 -1.15
CA GLY A 192 26.10 -9.41 -0.34
C GLY A 192 27.39 -10.24 -0.41
N ALA A 193 28.51 -9.64 -0.84
CA ALA A 193 29.83 -10.29 -0.87
C ALA A 193 30.79 -9.62 0.11
#